data_c2fa03c8b58a8abb238b7abc1c7db3fc
#
_entry.id   c2fa03c8b58a8abb238b7abc1c7db3fc
#
_cell.length_a   1.000
_cell.length_b   1.000
_cell.length_c   1.000
_cell.angle_alpha   90.00
_cell.angle_beta   90.00
_cell.angle_gamma   90.00
#
_symmetry.space_group_name_H-M   'P 1'
#
loop_
_entity.id
_entity.type
_entity.pdbx_description
1 polymer ?
#
loop_
_entity_poly.entity_id
_entity_poly.type
_entity_poly.pdbx_seq_one_letter_code
_entity_poly.pdbx_strand_id
1 'polypeptide(L)'
;MVFRKPEPNKGKKLDLSKSAETAKVDYNREKPTFCLRYVDPAYCITSCDKDDKASFAERIRQLSTMTWNDIINADRHGFGLETIARDALPKAPANVSEDVRFIALRFSGKKPMVGYRTADMFHVIWFDRDFNLYDHG
;
A
#
# COMPACT_ATOMS: atom_id res chain seq x y z
N MET A 1 -30.86 -2.81 -13.53
CA MET A 1 -30.25 -1.49 -13.40
C MET A 1 -29.46 -1.19 -14.66
N VAL A 2 -29.90 -0.18 -15.38
CA VAL A 2 -29.23 0.18 -16.64
C VAL A 2 -28.04 1.07 -16.28
N PHE A 3 -26.84 0.59 -16.59
CA PHE A 3 -25.66 1.41 -16.45
C PHE A 3 -25.66 2.44 -17.57
N ARG A 4 -25.94 3.67 -17.22
CA ARG A 4 -25.87 4.76 -18.19
C ARG A 4 -24.42 5.21 -18.31
N LYS A 5 -23.84 5.02 -19.48
CA LYS A 5 -22.59 5.69 -19.83
C LYS A 5 -22.81 7.20 -19.67
N PRO A 6 -21.93 7.90 -18.94
CA PRO A 6 -22.00 9.36 -18.96
C PRO A 6 -21.85 9.85 -20.39
N GLU A 7 -22.78 10.67 -20.80
CA GLU A 7 -22.71 11.25 -22.14
C GLU A 7 -21.45 12.11 -22.27
N PRO A 8 -20.72 11.98 -23.39
CA PRO A 8 -19.61 12.87 -23.63
C PRO A 8 -20.11 14.31 -23.61
N ASN A 9 -19.43 15.14 -22.91
CA ASN A 9 -19.75 16.55 -22.76
C ASN A 9 -19.67 17.25 -24.09
N LYS A 10 -20.82 17.38 -24.79
CA LYS A 10 -20.90 17.90 -26.17
C LYS A 10 -20.55 19.38 -26.30
N GLY A 11 -20.36 20.10 -25.24
CA GLY A 11 -20.04 21.52 -25.27
C GLY A 11 -18.69 21.89 -24.68
N LYS A 12 -18.00 20.94 -24.10
CA LYS A 12 -16.69 21.20 -23.50
C LYS A 12 -15.73 20.13 -23.95
N LYS A 13 -14.92 20.45 -24.93
CA LYS A 13 -13.69 19.66 -25.12
C LYS A 13 -12.89 19.78 -23.87
N LEU A 14 -12.85 18.73 -23.09
CA LEU A 14 -11.88 18.61 -22.04
C LEU A 14 -10.50 18.63 -22.70
N ASP A 15 -9.77 19.68 -22.43
CA ASP A 15 -8.36 19.68 -22.71
C ASP A 15 -7.70 18.80 -21.65
N LEU A 16 -7.50 17.53 -21.99
CA LEU A 16 -6.94 16.53 -21.10
C LEU A 16 -5.53 16.91 -20.65
N SER A 17 -4.75 17.62 -21.46
CA SER A 17 -3.43 18.09 -21.06
C SER A 17 -3.51 19.18 -19.99
N LYS A 18 -4.42 20.12 -20.14
CA LYS A 18 -4.63 21.19 -19.18
C LYS A 18 -5.28 20.69 -17.89
N SER A 19 -6.18 19.73 -17.99
CA SER A 19 -6.80 19.05 -16.88
C SER A 19 -5.75 18.24 -16.07
N ALA A 20 -4.83 17.57 -16.75
CA ALA A 20 -3.75 16.84 -16.11
C ALA A 20 -2.73 17.78 -15.43
N GLU A 21 -2.47 18.95 -15.98
CA GLU A 21 -1.57 19.93 -15.41
C GLU A 21 -2.15 20.65 -14.18
N THR A 22 -3.47 20.85 -14.14
CA THR A 22 -4.15 21.58 -13.07
C THR A 22 -4.71 20.68 -11.99
N ALA A 23 -4.98 19.40 -12.31
CA ALA A 23 -5.56 18.44 -11.37
C ALA A 23 -4.48 17.53 -10.79
N LYS A 24 -3.56 18.08 -10.03
CA LYS A 24 -2.70 17.25 -9.18
C LYS A 24 -3.55 16.66 -8.09
N VAL A 25 -3.85 15.37 -8.23
CA VAL A 25 -4.54 14.61 -7.19
C VAL A 25 -3.57 14.44 -6.04
N ASP A 26 -3.95 14.96 -4.89
CA ASP A 26 -3.19 14.71 -3.66
C ASP A 26 -3.67 13.38 -3.06
N TYR A 27 -2.98 12.30 -3.42
CA TYR A 27 -3.31 10.96 -2.95
C TYR A 27 -3.10 10.79 -1.44
N ASN A 28 -2.42 11.72 -0.78
CA ASN A 28 -2.29 11.68 0.67
C ASN A 28 -3.60 12.00 1.40
N ARG A 29 -4.56 12.61 0.71
CA ARG A 29 -5.92 12.83 1.22
C ARG A 29 -6.82 11.63 1.01
N GLU A 30 -6.38 10.66 0.20
CA GLU A 30 -7.14 9.45 -0.09
C GLU A 30 -6.84 8.37 0.93
N LYS A 31 -7.80 7.48 1.09
CA LYS A 31 -7.64 6.28 1.91
C LYS A 31 -6.85 5.23 1.11
N PRO A 32 -6.02 4.41 1.76
CA PRO A 32 -5.25 3.41 1.04
C PRO A 32 -6.12 2.34 0.43
N THR A 33 -5.70 1.86 -0.73
CA THR A 33 -6.10 0.57 -1.28
C THR A 33 -4.91 -0.38 -1.17
N PHE A 34 -5.17 -1.69 -1.21
CA PHE A 34 -4.13 -2.71 -1.00
C PHE A 34 -4.11 -3.67 -2.17
N CYS A 35 -2.91 -3.94 -2.69
CA CYS A 35 -2.71 -4.86 -3.80
C CYS A 35 -1.77 -5.97 -3.36
N LEU A 36 -2.19 -7.23 -3.59
CA LEU A 36 -1.40 -8.42 -3.26
C LEU A 36 -0.83 -9.10 -4.51
N ARG A 37 -0.90 -8.44 -5.65
CA ARG A 37 -0.49 -9.03 -6.94
C ARG A 37 0.96 -9.46 -6.96
N TYR A 38 1.84 -8.71 -6.29
CA TYR A 38 3.29 -8.88 -6.38
C TYR A 38 3.91 -9.49 -5.14
N VAL A 39 3.11 -10.11 -4.29
CA VAL A 39 3.60 -10.74 -3.05
C VAL A 39 4.60 -11.84 -3.39
N ASP A 40 5.75 -11.80 -2.71
CA ASP A 40 6.76 -12.85 -2.79
C ASP A 40 6.19 -14.14 -2.17
N PRO A 41 6.15 -15.27 -2.92
CA PRO A 41 5.59 -16.51 -2.41
C PRO A 41 6.24 -17.02 -1.12
N ALA A 42 7.51 -16.71 -0.90
CA ALA A 42 8.22 -17.10 0.32
C ALA A 42 7.75 -16.35 1.55
N TYR A 43 7.08 -15.21 1.37
CA TYR A 43 6.63 -14.31 2.44
C TYR A 43 5.15 -13.98 2.30
N CYS A 44 4.34 -14.93 1.88
CA CYS A 44 2.93 -14.72 1.60
C CYS A 44 2.08 -14.84 2.86
N ILE A 45 1.01 -14.06 2.94
CA ILE A 45 0.02 -14.15 4.03
C ILE A 45 -0.59 -15.54 4.14
N THR A 46 -0.65 -16.28 3.04
CA THR A 46 -1.21 -17.65 3.02
C THR A 46 -0.41 -18.63 3.87
N SER A 47 0.88 -18.35 4.12
CA SER A 47 1.76 -19.16 4.97
C SER A 47 1.78 -18.69 6.42
N CYS A 48 1.08 -17.62 6.75
CA CYS A 48 0.93 -17.16 8.13
C CYS A 48 -0.06 -18.05 8.89
N ASP A 49 0.02 -18.02 10.22
CA ASP A 49 -0.95 -18.70 11.06
C ASP A 49 -2.32 -18.00 11.05
N LYS A 50 -3.31 -18.64 11.71
CA LYS A 50 -4.69 -18.10 11.74
C LYS A 50 -4.77 -16.74 12.43
N ASP A 51 -4.02 -16.54 13.50
CA ASP A 51 -4.05 -15.28 14.24
C ASP A 51 -3.47 -14.15 13.41
N ASP A 52 -2.39 -14.39 12.70
CA ASP A 52 -1.80 -13.41 11.79
C ASP A 52 -2.74 -13.06 10.64
N LYS A 53 -3.42 -14.05 10.07
CA LYS A 53 -4.42 -13.85 9.01
C LYS A 53 -5.59 -13.02 9.50
N ALA A 54 -6.11 -13.32 10.68
CA ALA A 54 -7.21 -12.56 11.28
C ALA A 54 -6.78 -11.12 11.58
N SER A 55 -5.60 -10.93 12.16
CA SER A 55 -5.05 -9.61 12.43
C SER A 55 -4.85 -8.78 11.16
N PHE A 56 -4.38 -9.41 10.10
CA PHE A 56 -4.25 -8.77 8.80
C PHE A 56 -5.59 -8.25 8.29
N ALA A 57 -6.63 -9.07 8.32
CA ALA A 57 -7.96 -8.66 7.87
C ALA A 57 -8.48 -7.46 8.66
N GLU A 58 -8.35 -7.48 9.98
CA GLU A 58 -8.73 -6.37 10.84
C GLU A 58 -7.92 -5.12 10.57
N ARG A 59 -6.60 -5.26 10.42
CA ARG A 59 -5.71 -4.14 10.17
C ARG A 59 -6.00 -3.47 8.83
N ILE A 60 -6.24 -4.24 7.78
CA ILE A 60 -6.63 -3.70 6.47
C ILE A 60 -7.90 -2.89 6.59
N ARG A 61 -8.89 -3.38 7.33
CA ARG A 61 -10.14 -2.65 7.53
C ARG A 61 -9.90 -1.34 8.28
N GLN A 62 -9.09 -1.36 9.32
CA GLN A 62 -8.75 -0.16 10.10
C GLN A 62 -7.99 0.87 9.26
N LEU A 63 -6.95 0.43 8.55
CA LEU A 63 -6.17 1.30 7.66
C LEU A 63 -7.04 1.91 6.55
N SER A 64 -8.03 1.16 6.07
CA SER A 64 -8.94 1.62 5.02
C SER A 64 -9.87 2.75 5.48
N THR A 65 -9.95 3.04 6.78
CA THR A 65 -10.70 4.17 7.33
C THR A 65 -9.85 5.42 7.52
N MET A 66 -8.54 5.31 7.37
CA MET A 66 -7.58 6.39 7.55
C MET A 66 -7.13 6.93 6.20
N THR A 67 -6.82 8.21 6.11
CA THR A 67 -6.13 8.74 4.92
C THR A 67 -4.64 8.41 5.01
N TRP A 68 -3.93 8.51 3.88
CA TRP A 68 -2.47 8.38 3.90
C TRP A 68 -1.82 9.42 4.82
N ASN A 69 -2.36 10.65 4.87
CA ASN A 69 -1.88 11.65 5.82
C ASN A 69 -2.01 11.19 7.26
N ASP A 70 -3.13 10.56 7.62
CA ASP A 70 -3.32 10.03 8.97
C ASP A 70 -2.27 8.96 9.29
N ILE A 71 -1.99 8.08 8.33
CA ILE A 71 -1.00 7.00 8.49
C ILE A 71 0.42 7.59 8.62
N ILE A 72 0.77 8.56 7.76
CA ILE A 72 2.09 9.21 7.77
C ILE A 72 2.33 9.91 9.12
N ASN A 73 1.31 10.50 9.70
CA ASN A 73 1.41 11.23 10.97
C ASN A 73 1.19 10.36 12.20
N ALA A 74 0.84 9.09 12.03
CA ALA A 74 0.65 8.17 13.14
C ALA A 74 1.99 7.64 13.65
N ASP A 75 1.98 7.12 14.90
CA ASP A 75 3.15 6.47 15.48
C ASP A 75 3.47 5.19 14.70
N ARG A 76 4.74 5.00 14.32
CA ARG A 76 5.21 3.79 13.62
C ARG A 76 4.98 2.50 14.40
N HIS A 77 4.89 2.58 15.73
CA HIS A 77 4.58 1.44 16.60
C HIS A 77 3.07 1.13 16.65
N GLY A 78 2.24 1.90 15.98
CA GLY A 78 0.81 1.69 15.80
C GLY A 78 0.45 1.56 14.32
N PHE A 79 -0.31 2.53 13.81
CA PHE A 79 -0.74 2.55 12.42
C PHE A 79 0.24 3.24 11.47
N GLY A 80 1.31 3.86 12.00
CA GLY A 80 2.25 4.61 11.20
C GLY A 80 3.16 3.72 10.35
N LEU A 81 3.77 4.33 9.36
CA LEU A 81 4.69 3.66 8.45
C LEU A 81 6.16 3.90 8.83
N GLU A 82 7.02 3.00 8.37
CA GLU A 82 8.46 3.13 8.47
C GLU A 82 9.06 2.94 7.09
N THR A 83 10.02 3.79 6.71
CA THR A 83 10.76 3.64 5.45
C THR A 83 11.88 2.63 5.65
N ILE A 84 11.98 1.66 4.75
CA ILE A 84 12.97 0.59 4.81
C ILE A 84 13.93 0.73 3.64
N ALA A 85 15.23 0.70 3.93
CA ALA A 85 16.26 0.72 2.89
C ALA A 85 16.21 -0.57 2.05
N ARG A 86 16.32 -0.43 0.73
CA ARG A 86 16.25 -1.56 -0.20
C ARG A 86 17.30 -2.63 0.10
N ASP A 87 18.52 -2.22 0.46
CA ASP A 87 19.62 -3.15 0.75
C ASP A 87 19.43 -3.93 2.05
N ALA A 88 18.50 -3.52 2.92
CA ALA A 88 18.13 -4.26 4.11
C ALA A 88 17.11 -5.39 3.83
N LEU A 89 16.57 -5.45 2.62
CA LEU A 89 15.49 -6.36 2.23
C LEU A 89 16.01 -7.46 1.29
N PRO A 90 15.30 -8.60 1.19
CA PRO A 90 15.57 -9.57 0.14
C PRO A 90 15.43 -8.95 -1.25
N LYS A 91 15.93 -9.64 -2.26
CA LYS A 91 15.75 -9.21 -3.64
C LYS A 91 14.27 -9.10 -3.98
N ALA A 92 13.87 -7.93 -4.45
CA ALA A 92 12.49 -7.70 -4.86
C ALA A 92 12.14 -8.50 -6.11
N PRO A 93 10.85 -8.88 -6.30
CA PRO A 93 10.41 -9.50 -7.53
C PRO A 93 10.77 -8.66 -8.77
N ALA A 94 10.99 -9.34 -9.90
CA ALA A 94 11.49 -8.70 -11.13
C ALA A 94 10.58 -7.59 -11.68
N ASN A 95 9.29 -7.65 -11.36
CA ASN A 95 8.29 -6.67 -11.79
C ASN A 95 8.22 -5.42 -10.89
N VAL A 96 9.02 -5.37 -9.84
CA VAL A 96 9.11 -4.19 -8.96
C VAL A 96 10.24 -3.30 -9.47
N SER A 97 9.92 -2.04 -9.76
CA SER A 97 10.90 -1.07 -10.25
C SER A 97 11.99 -0.80 -9.22
N GLU A 98 13.22 -0.54 -9.69
CA GLU A 98 14.36 -0.27 -8.82
C GLU A 98 14.29 1.07 -8.09
N ASP A 99 13.44 1.99 -8.53
CA ASP A 99 13.32 3.32 -7.95
C ASP A 99 12.22 3.44 -6.89
N VAL A 100 11.50 2.36 -6.58
CA VAL A 100 10.45 2.41 -5.56
C VAL A 100 11.05 2.57 -4.17
N ARG A 101 10.32 3.29 -3.33
CA ARG A 101 10.64 3.42 -1.90
C ARG A 101 9.84 2.39 -1.13
N PHE A 102 10.54 1.53 -0.38
CA PHE A 102 9.87 0.54 0.45
C PHE A 102 9.44 1.14 1.78
N ILE A 103 8.23 0.81 2.17
CA ILE A 103 7.66 1.17 3.46
C ILE A 103 7.10 -0.06 4.14
N ALA A 104 7.07 -0.02 5.46
CA ALA A 104 6.53 -1.08 6.30
C ALA A 104 5.33 -0.55 7.07
N LEU A 105 4.27 -1.34 7.11
CA LEU A 105 3.10 -1.14 7.95
C LEU A 105 2.88 -2.42 8.75
N ARG A 106 2.53 -2.30 10.01
CA ARG A 106 2.25 -3.49 10.84
C ARG A 106 0.95 -4.15 10.41
N PHE A 107 0.95 -5.48 10.28
CA PHE A 107 -0.25 -6.23 9.96
C PHE A 107 -0.70 -7.15 11.10
N SER A 108 0.20 -7.56 11.98
CA SER A 108 -0.12 -8.42 13.13
C SER A 108 0.87 -8.16 14.25
N GLY A 109 0.43 -7.52 15.34
CA GLY A 109 1.32 -7.14 16.43
C GLY A 109 2.48 -6.28 15.93
N LYS A 110 3.71 -6.72 16.15
CA LYS A 110 4.93 -6.05 15.66
C LYS A 110 5.30 -6.44 14.23
N LYS A 111 4.67 -7.47 13.68
CA LYS A 111 5.02 -8.03 12.37
C LYS A 111 4.64 -7.08 11.27
N PRO A 112 5.60 -6.64 10.43
CA PRO A 112 5.29 -5.72 9.35
C PRO A 112 4.91 -6.45 8.06
N MET A 113 4.12 -5.78 7.25
CA MET A 113 4.02 -6.02 5.84
C MET A 113 4.82 -4.93 5.12
N VAL A 114 5.68 -5.31 4.20
CA VAL A 114 6.59 -4.40 3.51
C VAL A 114 6.26 -4.37 2.03
N GLY A 115 6.23 -3.19 1.49
CA GLY A 115 5.94 -2.99 0.09
C GLY A 115 6.19 -1.55 -0.34
N TYR A 116 5.53 -1.14 -1.40
CA TYR A 116 5.69 0.21 -1.92
C TYR A 116 4.35 0.79 -2.34
N ARG A 117 4.31 2.09 -2.43
CA ARG A 117 3.09 2.83 -2.73
C ARG A 117 3.13 3.42 -4.13
N THR A 118 2.04 3.29 -4.88
CA THR A 118 1.76 4.07 -6.08
C THR A 118 0.41 4.75 -5.92
N ALA A 119 0.38 6.09 -6.01
CA ALA A 119 -0.85 6.86 -5.77
C ALA A 119 -1.44 6.55 -4.38
N ASP A 120 -2.66 6.04 -4.30
CA ASP A 120 -3.29 5.62 -3.06
C ASP A 120 -3.09 4.13 -2.74
N MET A 121 -2.46 3.37 -3.65
CA MET A 121 -2.35 1.92 -3.55
C MET A 121 -1.04 1.49 -2.88
N PHE A 122 -1.17 0.63 -1.87
CA PHE A 122 -0.04 -0.03 -1.23
C PHE A 122 0.09 -1.44 -1.79
N HIS A 123 1.23 -1.70 -2.45
CA HIS A 123 1.57 -3.01 -3.00
C HIS A 123 2.39 -3.77 -1.97
N VAL A 124 1.79 -4.79 -1.36
CA VAL A 124 2.48 -5.63 -0.38
C VAL A 124 3.36 -6.63 -1.11
N ILE A 125 4.65 -6.69 -0.76
CA ILE A 125 5.61 -7.63 -1.33
C ILE A 125 5.94 -8.73 -0.33
N TRP A 126 6.16 -8.39 0.95
CA TRP A 126 6.56 -9.33 1.98
C TRP A 126 5.70 -9.20 3.22
N PHE A 127 5.21 -10.33 3.73
CA PHE A 127 4.63 -10.43 5.06
C PHE A 127 5.68 -11.05 5.99
N ASP A 128 6.20 -10.28 6.92
CA ASP A 128 7.28 -10.71 7.82
C ASP A 128 6.72 -11.50 9.01
N ARG A 129 6.22 -12.72 8.74
CA ARG A 129 5.58 -13.56 9.76
C ARG A 129 6.51 -14.01 10.89
N ASP A 130 7.80 -14.11 10.61
CA ASP A 130 8.80 -14.57 11.58
C ASP A 130 9.60 -13.41 12.17
N PHE A 131 9.25 -12.18 11.84
CA PHE A 131 9.90 -10.96 12.31
C PHE A 131 11.41 -10.93 12.04
N ASN A 132 11.81 -11.46 10.87
CA ASN A 132 13.21 -11.60 10.48
C ASN A 132 13.53 -11.16 9.05
N LEU A 133 12.61 -10.45 8.40
CA LEU A 133 12.78 -9.99 7.03
C LEU A 133 13.95 -9.00 6.91
N TYR A 134 14.11 -8.16 7.90
CA TYR A 134 15.18 -7.19 8.04
C TYR A 134 15.50 -6.96 9.51
N ASP A 135 16.58 -6.25 9.81
CA ASP A 135 16.97 -5.95 11.18
C ASP A 135 15.99 -4.95 11.79
N HIS A 136 15.32 -5.34 12.86
CA HIS A 136 14.33 -4.52 13.56
C HIS A 136 14.92 -3.68 14.71
N GLY A 137 16.23 -3.70 14.85
CA GLY A 137 16.96 -2.91 15.87
C GLY A 137 17.38 -3.66 17.09
#